data_d70e65bb046165a2b77ee95df5d338a2
#
_entry.id   d70e65bb046165a2b77ee95df5d338a2
#
_cell.length_a   1.000
_cell.length_b   1.000
_cell.length_c   1.000
_cell.angle_alpha   90.00
_cell.angle_beta   90.00
_cell.angle_gamma   90.00
#
_symmetry.space_group_name_H-M   'P 1'
#
loop_
_entity.id
_entity.type
_entity.pdbx_description
1 polymer ?
#
loop_
_entity_poly.entity_id
_entity_poly.type
_entity_poly.pdbx_seq_one_letter_code
_entity_poly.pdbx_strand_id
1 'polypeptide(L)'
;RDILQKLISSSQAKYLQESIITQRSGRYVVPVKSEFKNEIPGLVHDLSGSGSTFFIEPMGVVKANNELRELQAKEEKEIDRILAELSAEAASFREDITLNYDLLIRLDSIFARGKLSARMGAMEPGLSAGSTPWSSPAPTPAARR
;
A
#
# COMPACT_ATOMS: atom_id res chain seq x y z
N ARG A 1 -24.25 17.28 7.15
CA ARG A 1 -23.55 18.58 7.36
C ARG A 1 -24.49 19.66 7.86
N ASP A 2 -25.64 19.85 7.22
CA ASP A 2 -26.58 20.96 7.52
C ASP A 2 -27.07 20.98 8.99
N ILE A 3 -27.29 19.82 9.59
CA ILE A 3 -27.70 19.72 11.00
C ILE A 3 -26.60 20.27 11.92
N LEU A 4 -25.36 19.83 11.70
CA LEU A 4 -24.22 20.31 12.50
C LEU A 4 -23.92 21.78 12.21
N GLN A 5 -24.05 22.21 10.94
CA GLN A 5 -23.86 23.62 10.58
C GLN A 5 -24.88 24.53 11.29
N LYS A 6 -26.15 24.10 11.35
CA LYS A 6 -27.17 24.82 12.13
C LYS A 6 -26.84 24.87 13.62
N LEU A 7 -26.31 23.78 14.19
CA LEU A 7 -25.95 23.72 15.60
C LEU A 7 -24.81 24.70 15.92
N ILE A 8 -23.73 24.71 15.12
CA ILE A 8 -22.58 25.62 15.36
C ILE A 8 -22.88 27.09 15.07
N SER A 9 -23.98 27.38 14.30
CA SER A 9 -24.44 28.76 14.01
C SER A 9 -25.58 29.20 14.92
N SER A 10 -26.08 28.34 15.80
CA SER A 10 -27.22 28.62 16.68
C SER A 10 -26.79 29.24 18.01
N SER A 11 -27.75 29.52 18.88
CA SER A 11 -27.49 29.92 20.27
C SER A 11 -26.70 28.88 21.07
N GLN A 12 -26.64 27.65 20.61
CA GLN A 12 -25.86 26.57 21.22
C GLN A 12 -24.35 26.68 20.98
N ALA A 13 -23.92 27.53 20.04
CA ALA A 13 -22.51 27.81 19.77
C ALA A 13 -21.72 28.25 21.02
N LYS A 14 -22.37 28.90 21.98
CA LYS A 14 -21.77 29.32 23.27
C LYS A 14 -21.26 28.16 24.14
N TYR A 15 -21.83 26.95 23.96
CA TYR A 15 -21.44 25.74 24.69
C TYR A 15 -20.23 25.05 24.04
N LEU A 16 -19.91 25.38 22.78
CA LEU A 16 -18.80 24.80 22.06
C LEU A 16 -17.48 25.45 22.47
N GLN A 17 -16.43 24.67 22.48
CA GLN A 17 -15.06 25.16 22.64
C GLN A 17 -14.64 25.98 21.42
N GLU A 18 -15.00 25.45 20.24
CA GLU A 18 -14.82 26.08 18.92
C GLU A 18 -16.04 25.78 18.07
N SER A 19 -16.46 26.74 17.24
CA SER A 19 -17.61 26.56 16.34
C SER A 19 -17.22 25.81 15.07
N ILE A 20 -16.65 24.61 15.23
CA ILE A 20 -16.20 23.74 14.14
C ILE A 20 -16.87 22.37 14.20
N ILE A 21 -16.91 21.73 13.04
CA ILE A 21 -17.28 20.32 12.91
C ILE A 21 -15.96 19.55 12.76
N THR A 22 -15.73 18.57 13.62
CA THR A 22 -14.54 17.71 13.55
C THR A 22 -14.94 16.24 13.42
N GLN A 23 -13.95 15.37 13.23
CA GLN A 23 -14.19 13.94 13.15
C GLN A 23 -13.38 13.20 14.23
N ARG A 24 -14.03 12.26 14.91
CA ARG A 24 -13.40 11.36 15.86
C ARG A 24 -13.88 9.94 15.59
N SER A 25 -12.94 9.00 15.44
CA SER A 25 -13.24 7.60 15.16
C SER A 25 -14.20 7.39 13.98
N GLY A 26 -14.03 8.20 12.91
CA GLY A 26 -14.88 8.14 11.73
C GLY A 26 -16.28 8.76 11.89
N ARG A 27 -16.56 9.48 12.99
CA ARG A 27 -17.85 10.12 13.25
C ARG A 27 -17.72 11.64 13.29
N TYR A 28 -18.68 12.33 12.76
CA TYR A 28 -18.77 13.80 12.87
C TYR A 28 -19.27 14.18 14.26
N VAL A 29 -18.49 14.99 14.93
CA VAL A 29 -18.70 15.45 16.30
C VAL A 29 -18.45 16.93 16.42
N VAL A 30 -18.89 17.54 17.53
CA VAL A 30 -18.60 18.92 17.89
C VAL A 30 -17.81 18.98 19.20
N PRO A 31 -16.83 19.91 19.32
CA PRO A 31 -16.08 20.10 20.55
C PRO A 31 -16.90 20.94 21.55
N VAL A 32 -17.26 20.35 22.67
CA VAL A 32 -18.08 20.97 23.72
C VAL A 32 -17.22 21.21 24.96
N LYS A 33 -17.34 22.38 25.55
CA LYS A 33 -16.65 22.70 26.82
C LYS A 33 -17.12 21.75 27.94
N SER A 34 -16.21 21.30 28.80
CA SER A 34 -16.51 20.31 29.83
C SER A 34 -17.65 20.72 30.78
N GLU A 35 -17.76 22.00 31.09
CA GLU A 35 -18.79 22.58 31.92
C GLU A 35 -20.21 22.52 31.32
N PHE A 36 -20.30 22.42 29.95
CA PHE A 36 -21.57 22.38 29.20
C PHE A 36 -21.85 21.01 28.57
N LYS A 37 -21.20 19.96 29.04
CA LYS A 37 -21.38 18.60 28.51
C LYS A 37 -22.85 18.16 28.40
N ASN A 38 -23.69 18.55 29.35
CA ASN A 38 -25.08 18.13 29.45
C ASN A 38 -26.04 19.02 28.60
N GLU A 39 -25.57 20.16 28.08
CA GLU A 39 -26.38 21.11 27.35
C GLU A 39 -26.58 20.67 25.86
N ILE A 40 -25.71 19.79 25.36
CA ILE A 40 -25.82 19.22 24.03
C ILE A 40 -26.11 17.72 24.16
N PRO A 41 -27.38 17.30 23.96
CA PRO A 41 -27.73 15.88 23.99
C PRO A 41 -26.99 15.09 22.91
N GLY A 42 -26.21 14.09 23.29
CA GLY A 42 -25.42 13.33 22.34
C GLY A 42 -24.55 12.25 22.98
N LEU A 43 -23.80 11.57 22.13
CA LEU A 43 -22.85 10.53 22.54
C LEU A 43 -21.44 11.14 22.63
N VAL A 44 -20.77 10.92 23.76
CA VAL A 44 -19.37 11.31 23.94
C VAL A 44 -18.48 10.27 23.27
N HIS A 45 -17.65 10.70 22.31
CA HIS A 45 -16.73 9.83 21.61
C HIS A 45 -15.30 9.97 22.07
N ASP A 46 -14.93 11.15 22.58
CA ASP A 46 -13.55 11.44 22.98
C ASP A 46 -13.50 12.59 23.99
N LEU A 47 -12.36 12.70 24.65
CA LEU A 47 -12.03 13.77 25.58
C LEU A 47 -10.66 14.34 25.22
N SER A 48 -10.52 15.66 25.25
CA SER A 48 -9.21 16.29 25.03
C SER A 48 -8.21 15.87 26.10
N GLY A 49 -6.91 15.82 25.75
CA GLY A 49 -5.86 15.44 26.70
C GLY A 49 -5.81 16.32 27.97
N SER A 50 -6.30 17.55 27.91
CA SER A 50 -6.46 18.46 29.07
C SER A 50 -7.73 18.23 29.89
N GLY A 51 -8.67 17.40 29.40
CA GLY A 51 -9.97 17.18 30.03
C GLY A 51 -10.97 18.34 29.89
N SER A 52 -10.61 19.40 29.19
CA SER A 52 -11.42 20.64 29.09
C SER A 52 -12.47 20.58 27.96
N THR A 53 -12.41 19.61 27.06
CA THR A 53 -13.27 19.54 25.86
C THR A 53 -13.75 18.13 25.63
N PHE A 54 -15.07 17.95 25.53
CA PHE A 54 -15.71 16.70 25.11
C PHE A 54 -16.04 16.76 23.63
N PHE A 55 -15.72 15.69 22.90
CA PHE A 55 -16.14 15.53 21.50
C PHE A 55 -17.46 14.77 21.48
N ILE A 56 -18.54 15.50 21.26
CA ILE A 56 -19.91 14.99 21.33
C ILE A 56 -20.48 14.81 19.94
N GLU A 57 -21.07 13.65 19.68
CA GLU A 57 -21.93 13.40 18.55
C GLU A 57 -23.37 13.76 18.93
N PRO A 58 -23.94 14.85 18.41
CA PRO A 58 -25.30 15.23 18.74
C PRO A 58 -26.30 14.17 18.28
N MET A 59 -27.36 13.93 19.10
CA MET A 59 -28.38 12.90 18.79
C MET A 59 -28.99 13.04 17.41
N GLY A 60 -29.15 14.28 16.90
CA GLY A 60 -29.69 14.55 15.56
C GLY A 60 -28.83 14.05 14.41
N VAL A 61 -27.55 13.71 14.63
CA VAL A 61 -26.66 13.23 13.58
C VAL A 61 -26.25 11.77 13.72
N VAL A 62 -26.60 11.10 14.82
CA VAL A 62 -26.25 9.70 15.09
C VAL A 62 -26.69 8.79 13.96
N LYS A 63 -27.93 8.95 13.47
CA LYS A 63 -28.44 8.16 12.35
C LYS A 63 -27.62 8.36 11.09
N ALA A 64 -27.33 9.61 10.72
CA ALA A 64 -26.55 9.93 9.53
C ALA A 64 -25.11 9.43 9.62
N ASN A 65 -24.48 9.52 10.81
CA ASN A 65 -23.16 8.95 11.04
C ASN A 65 -23.14 7.42 10.93
N ASN A 66 -24.21 6.75 11.39
CA ASN A 66 -24.35 5.29 11.24
C ASN A 66 -24.50 4.90 9.76
N GLU A 67 -25.39 5.59 9.02
CA GLU A 67 -25.59 5.36 7.59
C GLU A 67 -24.27 5.56 6.81
N LEU A 68 -23.54 6.64 7.13
CA LEU A 68 -22.23 6.90 6.52
C LEU A 68 -21.25 5.76 6.75
N ARG A 69 -21.19 5.26 7.97
CA ARG A 69 -20.29 4.16 8.34
C ARG A 69 -20.68 2.84 7.66
N GLU A 70 -21.97 2.57 7.52
CA GLU A 70 -22.45 1.42 6.76
C GLU A 70 -22.08 1.50 5.28
N LEU A 71 -22.21 2.70 4.68
CA LEU A 71 -21.84 2.92 3.29
C LEU A 71 -20.31 2.77 3.09
N GLN A 72 -19.52 3.32 4.00
CA GLN A 72 -18.06 3.15 3.97
C GLN A 72 -17.65 1.67 4.05
N ALA A 73 -18.28 0.90 4.93
CA ALA A 73 -18.01 -0.53 5.03
C ALA A 73 -18.44 -1.32 3.78
N LYS A 74 -19.50 -0.88 3.09
CA LYS A 74 -19.92 -1.46 1.79
C LYS A 74 -18.94 -1.11 0.68
N GLU A 75 -18.48 0.15 0.64
CA GLU A 75 -17.46 0.61 -0.31
C GLU A 75 -16.17 -0.20 -0.16
N GLU A 76 -15.66 -0.37 1.06
CA GLU A 76 -14.45 -1.12 1.34
C GLU A 76 -14.58 -2.59 0.87
N LYS A 77 -15.72 -3.26 1.17
CA LYS A 77 -15.99 -4.61 0.67
C LYS A 77 -16.03 -4.70 -0.85
N GLU A 78 -16.59 -3.68 -1.52
CA GLU A 78 -16.66 -3.67 -2.98
C GLU A 78 -15.29 -3.46 -3.60
N ILE A 79 -14.46 -2.61 -2.99
CA ILE A 79 -13.05 -2.44 -3.39
C ILE A 79 -12.31 -3.77 -3.27
N ASP A 80 -12.43 -4.45 -2.14
CA ASP A 80 -11.80 -5.76 -1.91
C ASP A 80 -12.26 -6.80 -2.94
N ARG A 81 -13.56 -6.83 -3.27
CA ARG A 81 -14.12 -7.72 -4.29
C ARG A 81 -13.48 -7.46 -5.66
N ILE A 82 -13.42 -6.19 -6.09
CA ILE A 82 -12.84 -5.80 -7.37
C ILE A 82 -11.36 -6.17 -7.41
N LEU A 83 -10.61 -5.87 -6.35
CA LEU A 83 -9.19 -6.20 -6.27
C LEU A 83 -8.94 -7.72 -6.32
N ALA A 84 -9.80 -8.51 -5.67
CA ALA A 84 -9.72 -9.97 -5.70
C ALA A 84 -9.98 -10.51 -7.13
N GLU A 85 -10.98 -9.98 -7.84
CA GLU A 85 -11.29 -10.37 -9.22
C GLU A 85 -10.12 -10.04 -10.17
N LEU A 86 -9.59 -8.81 -10.10
CA LEU A 86 -8.45 -8.40 -10.94
C LEU A 86 -7.19 -9.22 -10.62
N SER A 87 -6.97 -9.53 -9.35
CA SER A 87 -5.84 -10.37 -8.93
C SER A 87 -5.98 -11.80 -9.43
N ALA A 88 -7.19 -12.36 -9.41
CA ALA A 88 -7.47 -13.70 -9.91
C ALA A 88 -7.29 -13.76 -11.44
N GLU A 89 -7.73 -12.73 -12.17
CA GLU A 89 -7.52 -12.62 -13.61
C GLU A 89 -6.03 -12.57 -13.95
N ALA A 90 -5.27 -11.70 -13.29
CA ALA A 90 -3.82 -11.63 -13.48
C ALA A 90 -3.11 -12.95 -13.12
N ALA A 91 -3.56 -13.63 -12.06
CA ALA A 91 -3.03 -14.92 -11.64
C ALA A 91 -3.27 -16.03 -12.66
N SER A 92 -4.33 -15.96 -13.46
CA SER A 92 -4.62 -16.93 -14.52
C SER A 92 -3.53 -16.95 -15.62
N PHE A 93 -2.81 -15.84 -15.82
CA PHE A 93 -1.70 -15.71 -16.77
C PHE A 93 -0.32 -15.90 -16.14
N ARG A 94 -0.25 -16.36 -14.89
CA ARG A 94 1.01 -16.48 -14.14
C ARG A 94 2.07 -17.27 -14.89
N GLU A 95 1.69 -18.41 -15.45
CA GLU A 95 2.64 -19.31 -16.16
C GLU A 95 3.21 -18.62 -17.39
N ASP A 96 2.35 -17.98 -18.20
CA ASP A 96 2.76 -17.26 -19.40
C ASP A 96 3.66 -16.07 -19.06
N ILE A 97 3.32 -15.31 -18.02
CA ILE A 97 4.13 -14.17 -17.55
C ILE A 97 5.51 -14.65 -17.10
N THR A 98 5.56 -15.74 -16.34
CA THR A 98 6.83 -16.30 -15.84
C THR A 98 7.68 -16.82 -17.01
N LEU A 99 7.07 -17.56 -17.93
CA LEU A 99 7.76 -18.06 -19.14
C LEU A 99 8.32 -16.90 -19.98
N ASN A 100 7.50 -15.88 -20.23
CA ASN A 100 7.93 -14.70 -20.98
C ASN A 100 9.10 -13.98 -20.32
N TYR A 101 9.08 -13.85 -18.99
CA TYR A 101 10.19 -13.27 -18.24
C TYR A 101 11.50 -14.07 -18.43
N ASP A 102 11.44 -15.39 -18.30
CA ASP A 102 12.60 -16.27 -18.51
C ASP A 102 13.13 -16.22 -19.94
N LEU A 103 12.22 -16.17 -20.92
CA LEU A 103 12.60 -16.02 -22.33
C LEU A 103 13.29 -14.68 -22.60
N LEU A 104 12.81 -13.59 -22.03
CA LEU A 104 13.44 -12.27 -22.14
C LEU A 104 14.86 -12.25 -21.57
N ILE A 105 15.09 -12.85 -20.41
CA ILE A 105 16.42 -12.97 -19.82
C ILE A 105 17.36 -13.76 -20.74
N ARG A 106 16.89 -14.87 -21.31
CA ARG A 106 17.67 -15.68 -22.26
C ARG A 106 18.00 -14.90 -23.53
N LEU A 107 17.03 -14.20 -24.10
CA LEU A 107 17.24 -13.37 -25.28
C LEU A 107 18.27 -12.25 -25.03
N ASP A 108 18.13 -11.54 -23.93
CA ASP A 108 19.09 -10.48 -23.55
C ASP A 108 20.52 -11.04 -23.43
N SER A 109 20.66 -12.20 -22.79
CA SER A 109 21.97 -12.90 -22.67
C SER A 109 22.53 -13.32 -24.02
N ILE A 110 21.69 -13.80 -24.96
CA ILE A 110 22.11 -14.16 -26.32
C ILE A 110 22.57 -12.93 -27.10
N PHE A 111 21.78 -11.84 -27.05
CA PHE A 111 22.14 -10.60 -27.70
C PHE A 111 23.40 -9.96 -27.13
N ALA A 112 23.56 -9.99 -25.82
CA ALA A 112 24.78 -9.48 -25.17
C ALA A 112 26.03 -10.24 -25.63
N ARG A 113 25.96 -11.59 -25.69
CA ARG A 113 27.03 -12.43 -26.21
C ARG A 113 27.30 -12.19 -27.69
N GLY A 114 26.26 -12.07 -28.50
CA GLY A 114 26.38 -11.75 -29.92
C GLY A 114 27.06 -10.39 -30.18
N LYS A 115 26.65 -9.36 -29.45
CA LYS A 115 27.29 -8.03 -29.53
C LYS A 115 28.76 -8.08 -29.08
N LEU A 116 29.09 -8.83 -28.04
CA LEU A 116 30.45 -9.01 -27.58
C LEU A 116 31.29 -9.70 -28.61
N SER A 117 30.81 -10.83 -29.18
CA SER A 117 31.46 -11.57 -30.26
C SER A 117 31.76 -10.67 -31.46
N ALA A 118 30.78 -9.89 -31.89
CA ALA A 118 30.96 -8.96 -33.02
C ALA A 118 32.02 -7.88 -32.75
N ARG A 119 32.05 -7.35 -31.53
CA ARG A 119 33.06 -6.34 -31.11
C ARG A 119 34.46 -6.91 -31.01
N MET A 120 34.59 -8.19 -30.62
CA MET A 120 35.86 -8.88 -30.48
C MET A 120 36.36 -9.49 -31.82
N GLY A 121 35.55 -9.48 -32.87
CA GLY A 121 35.84 -10.21 -34.11
C GLY A 121 36.01 -11.72 -33.84
N ALA A 122 35.28 -12.25 -32.83
CA ALA A 122 35.43 -13.63 -32.43
C ALA A 122 34.88 -14.58 -33.46
N MET A 123 35.59 -15.68 -33.72
CA MET A 123 35.16 -16.78 -34.57
C MET A 123 34.62 -17.92 -33.71
N GLU A 124 33.76 -18.76 -34.27
CA GLU A 124 33.25 -19.95 -33.61
C GLU A 124 34.43 -20.88 -33.20
N PRO A 125 34.52 -21.32 -31.94
CA PRO A 125 35.57 -22.24 -31.56
C PRO A 125 35.39 -23.58 -32.26
N GLY A 126 36.38 -24.00 -33.04
CA GLY A 126 36.42 -25.34 -33.60
C GLY A 126 36.59 -26.36 -32.49
N LEU A 127 35.57 -27.17 -32.25
CA LEU A 127 35.70 -28.34 -31.37
C LEU A 127 36.33 -29.48 -32.17
N SER A 128 37.64 -29.69 -32.05
CA SER A 128 38.29 -30.92 -32.59
C SER A 128 37.89 -32.09 -31.71
N ALA A 129 37.17 -33.07 -32.28
CA ALA A 129 36.98 -34.36 -31.63
C ALA A 129 38.34 -35.04 -31.55
N GLY A 130 39.03 -34.95 -30.41
CA GLY A 130 40.28 -35.67 -30.24
C GLY A 130 41.41 -34.93 -29.51
N SER A 131 41.15 -33.95 -28.68
CA SER A 131 42.20 -33.48 -27.77
C SER A 131 42.24 -34.35 -26.53
N THR A 132 43.38 -35.03 -26.34
CA THR A 132 43.76 -35.71 -25.08
C THR A 132 43.47 -34.82 -23.85
N PRO A 133 43.06 -35.43 -22.73
CA PRO A 133 42.89 -34.66 -21.51
C PRO A 133 44.20 -33.94 -21.16
N TRP A 134 44.08 -32.70 -20.72
CA TRP A 134 45.18 -31.87 -20.28
C TRP A 134 46.13 -32.69 -19.38
N SER A 135 47.33 -33.08 -19.87
CA SER A 135 48.39 -33.60 -19.09
C SER A 135 48.97 -32.43 -18.26
N SER A 136 48.83 -32.48 -16.94
CA SER A 136 49.54 -31.57 -16.02
C SER A 136 51.01 -31.46 -16.41
N PRO A 137 51.59 -30.24 -16.45
CA PRO A 137 53.01 -30.08 -16.69
C PRO A 137 53.79 -30.87 -15.61
N ALA A 138 54.77 -31.64 -16.05
CA ALA A 138 55.64 -32.40 -15.15
C ALA A 138 56.32 -31.46 -14.13
N PRO A 139 56.50 -31.87 -12.87
CA PRO A 139 57.15 -31.04 -11.87
C PRO A 139 58.60 -30.77 -12.31
N THR A 140 58.97 -29.49 -12.29
CA THR A 140 60.32 -29.04 -12.59
C THR A 140 61.31 -29.70 -11.60
N PRO A 141 62.40 -30.36 -12.03
CA PRO A 141 63.36 -30.94 -11.12
C PRO A 141 64.02 -29.86 -10.27
N ALA A 142 63.98 -30.06 -8.95
CA ALA A 142 64.64 -29.18 -7.98
C ALA A 142 66.14 -29.14 -8.26
N ALA A 143 66.68 -27.94 -8.44
CA ALA A 143 68.12 -27.73 -8.52
C ALA A 143 68.79 -28.19 -7.24
N ARG A 144 69.64 -29.25 -7.37
CA ARG A 144 70.53 -29.66 -6.30
C ARG A 144 71.61 -28.61 -6.12
N ARG A 145 71.72 -28.09 -4.93
CA ARG A 145 72.94 -27.53 -4.39
C ARG A 145 73.52 -28.51 -3.34
#